data_c2617f142f3b80dd5a62532fe86f6f7e
#
_entry.id   c2617f142f3b80dd5a62532fe86f6f7e
#
_cell.length_a   1.000
_cell.length_b   1.000
_cell.length_c   1.000
_cell.angle_alpha   90.00
_cell.angle_beta   90.00
_cell.angle_gamma   90.00
#
_symmetry.space_group_name_H-M   'P 1'
#
loop_
_entity.id
_entity.type
_entity.pdbx_description
1 polymer ?
#
loop_
_entity_poly.entity_id
_entity_poly.type
_entity_poly.pdbx_seq_one_letter_code
_entity_poly.pdbx_strand_id
1 'polypeptide(L)'
;MAAKKQTKARKKREFKNVQTGVAHIHASFNNTIVTMSDNLGNVLAWASAGNLGFKGSKKSTPFAAQMAAEAVARKAMEHGMKSTEVLVRGPGAGREAAIRSLQAAGLEITLIKDVTPIPHNGCRPPKRRRV
;
A
#
# COMPACT_ATOMS: atom_id res chain seq x y z
N MET A 1 -1.23 40.19 -25.64
CA MET A 1 -0.17 39.81 -24.67
C MET A 1 -0.52 38.50 -24.04
N ALA A 2 0.23 37.46 -24.32
CA ALA A 2 0.03 36.20 -23.68
C ALA A 2 0.48 36.31 -22.21
N ALA A 3 -0.45 36.21 -21.27
CA ALA A 3 -0.12 36.07 -19.88
C ALA A 3 0.74 34.81 -19.73
N LYS A 4 2.03 34.97 -19.41
CA LYS A 4 2.84 33.84 -18.98
C LYS A 4 2.12 33.22 -17.77
N LYS A 5 1.47 32.08 -17.97
CA LYS A 5 1.07 31.25 -16.85
C LYS A 5 2.32 30.97 -16.05
N GLN A 6 2.44 31.60 -14.89
CA GLN A 6 3.44 31.18 -13.94
C GLN A 6 3.11 29.73 -13.59
N THR A 7 3.82 28.81 -14.21
CA THR A 7 3.85 27.45 -13.74
C THR A 7 4.36 27.53 -12.32
N LYS A 8 3.47 27.37 -11.34
CA LYS A 8 3.87 27.19 -9.96
C LYS A 8 4.94 26.11 -9.97
N ALA A 9 6.17 26.47 -9.66
CA ALA A 9 7.25 25.52 -9.55
C ALA A 9 6.73 24.37 -8.64
N ARG A 10 6.63 23.16 -9.18
CA ARG A 10 6.30 22.01 -8.38
C ARG A 10 7.34 21.94 -7.27
N LYS A 11 6.90 22.05 -6.02
CA LYS A 11 7.78 21.81 -4.88
C LYS A 11 8.49 20.50 -5.14
N LYS A 12 9.81 20.53 -5.22
CA LYS A 12 10.60 19.29 -5.30
C LYS A 12 10.16 18.42 -4.13
N ARG A 13 9.80 17.19 -4.42
CA ARG A 13 9.54 16.21 -3.37
C ARG A 13 10.77 16.13 -2.48
N GLU A 14 10.62 16.47 -1.22
CA GLU A 14 11.67 16.24 -0.25
C GLU A 14 11.74 14.73 0.00
N PHE A 15 12.87 14.13 -0.35
CA PHE A 15 13.14 12.75 -0.02
C PHE A 15 13.49 12.68 1.46
N LYS A 16 12.61 12.10 2.24
CA LYS A 16 12.87 11.82 3.64
C LYS A 16 13.85 10.65 3.72
N ASN A 17 14.90 10.78 4.52
CA ASN A 17 15.83 9.68 4.75
C ASN A 17 15.29 8.78 5.88
N VAL A 18 14.47 7.81 5.53
CA VAL A 18 13.85 6.86 6.46
C VAL A 18 14.38 5.47 6.16
N GLN A 19 15.21 4.92 7.03
CA GLN A 19 15.83 3.61 6.82
C GLN A 19 14.90 2.45 7.18
N THR A 20 14.08 2.62 8.22
CA THR A 20 13.11 1.63 8.66
C THR A 20 11.71 2.19 8.61
N GLY A 21 10.77 1.40 8.18
CA GLY A 21 9.38 1.82 8.09
C GLY A 21 8.42 0.68 8.25
N VAL A 22 7.14 0.97 8.01
CA VAL A 22 6.06 0.02 8.13
C VAL A 22 5.29 -0.04 6.82
N ALA A 23 5.12 -1.24 6.30
CA ALA A 23 4.27 -1.49 5.13
C ALA A 23 2.89 -1.93 5.62
N HIS A 24 1.87 -1.15 5.29
CA HIS A 24 0.48 -1.47 5.60
C HIS A 24 -0.18 -2.05 4.36
N ILE A 25 -0.54 -3.33 4.42
CA ILE A 25 -1.21 -4.02 3.32
C ILE A 25 -2.67 -4.25 3.72
N HIS A 26 -3.58 -3.64 2.98
CA HIS A 26 -5.00 -3.88 3.12
C HIS A 26 -5.50 -4.66 1.91
N ALA A 27 -5.74 -5.95 2.09
CA ALA A 27 -6.18 -6.86 1.04
C ALA A 27 -7.66 -7.21 1.26
N SER A 28 -8.53 -6.54 0.54
CA SER A 28 -9.96 -6.88 0.51
C SER A 28 -10.27 -7.86 -0.62
N PHE A 29 -11.49 -8.37 -0.67
CA PHE A 29 -11.92 -9.24 -1.77
C PHE A 29 -11.93 -8.55 -3.13
N ASN A 30 -11.98 -7.23 -3.15
CA ASN A 30 -12.11 -6.44 -4.38
C ASN A 30 -10.86 -5.66 -4.74
N ASN A 31 -9.93 -5.45 -3.83
CA ASN A 31 -8.77 -4.61 -4.07
C ASN A 31 -7.66 -4.90 -3.07
N THR A 32 -6.45 -4.46 -3.41
CA THR A 32 -5.30 -4.47 -2.49
C THR A 32 -4.68 -3.09 -2.48
N ILE A 33 -4.51 -2.53 -1.29
CA ILE A 33 -3.87 -1.24 -1.07
C ILE A 33 -2.62 -1.46 -0.25
N VAL A 34 -1.49 -0.96 -0.74
CA VAL A 34 -0.21 -1.00 -0.03
C VAL A 34 0.22 0.42 0.29
N THR A 35 0.46 0.69 1.55
CA THR A 35 0.88 1.99 2.05
C THR A 35 2.18 1.82 2.82
N MET A 36 3.16 2.65 2.50
CA MET A 36 4.44 2.66 3.20
C MET A 36 4.52 3.91 4.09
N SER A 37 4.81 3.71 5.36
CA SER A 37 4.95 4.78 6.33
C SER A 37 6.26 4.68 7.10
N ASP A 38 6.62 5.74 7.80
CA ASP A 38 7.69 5.69 8.79
C ASP A 38 7.18 5.08 10.12
N ASN A 39 8.06 4.98 11.11
CA ASN A 39 7.68 4.40 12.41
C ASN A 39 6.70 5.27 13.20
N LEU A 40 6.56 6.54 12.84
CA LEU A 40 5.64 7.48 13.46
C LEU A 40 4.26 7.48 12.79
N GLY A 41 4.10 6.78 11.68
CA GLY A 41 2.84 6.70 10.93
C GLY A 41 2.70 7.71 9.79
N ASN A 42 3.73 8.48 9.48
CA ASN A 42 3.71 9.41 8.35
C ASN A 42 3.86 8.66 7.03
N VAL A 43 2.89 8.80 6.13
CA VAL A 43 2.87 8.09 4.85
C VAL A 43 3.94 8.64 3.90
N LEU A 44 4.78 7.78 3.37
CA LEU A 44 5.80 8.11 2.39
C LEU A 44 5.33 7.83 0.96
N ALA A 45 4.65 6.71 0.77
CA ALA A 45 4.17 6.27 -0.53
C ALA A 45 2.99 5.32 -0.38
N TRP A 46 2.15 5.27 -1.39
CA TRP A 46 1.05 4.31 -1.44
C TRP A 46 0.73 3.96 -2.90
N ALA A 47 0.19 2.79 -3.09
CA ALA A 47 -0.36 2.37 -4.37
C ALA A 47 -1.46 1.33 -4.14
N SER A 48 -2.37 1.25 -5.07
CA SER A 48 -3.42 0.25 -5.06
C SER A 48 -3.58 -0.33 -6.45
N ALA A 49 -4.27 -1.46 -6.56
CA ALA A 49 -4.56 -2.04 -7.87
C ALA A 49 -5.36 -1.07 -8.75
N GLY A 50 -6.32 -0.35 -8.16
CA GLY A 50 -7.09 0.65 -8.90
C GLY A 50 -6.26 1.84 -9.37
N ASN A 51 -5.31 2.29 -8.57
CA ASN A 51 -4.42 3.40 -8.91
C ASN A 51 -3.47 3.06 -10.06
N LEU A 52 -3.14 1.80 -10.25
CA LEU A 52 -2.28 1.32 -11.34
C LEU A 52 -3.02 1.04 -12.64
N GLY A 53 -4.32 1.26 -12.68
CA GLY A 53 -5.14 1.08 -13.88
C GLY A 53 -5.89 -0.23 -13.98
N PHE A 54 -5.81 -1.12 -13.00
CA PHE A 54 -6.64 -2.33 -12.96
C PHE A 54 -8.10 -1.95 -12.70
N LYS A 55 -9.03 -2.62 -13.34
CA LYS A 55 -10.46 -2.33 -13.24
C LYS A 55 -11.27 -3.59 -12.94
N GLY A 56 -12.38 -3.43 -12.22
CA GLY A 56 -13.30 -4.50 -11.92
C GLY A 56 -12.67 -5.64 -11.13
N SER A 57 -12.93 -6.87 -11.50
CA SER A 57 -12.42 -8.06 -10.82
C SER A 57 -10.90 -8.23 -10.91
N LYS A 58 -10.24 -7.56 -11.83
CA LYS A 58 -8.77 -7.60 -11.97
C LYS A 58 -8.06 -6.97 -10.78
N LYS A 59 -8.69 -6.06 -10.06
CA LYS A 59 -8.13 -5.44 -8.86
C LYS A 59 -7.91 -6.42 -7.70
N SER A 60 -8.65 -7.51 -7.66
CA SER A 60 -8.56 -8.50 -6.60
C SER A 60 -7.53 -9.61 -6.86
N THR A 61 -6.85 -9.58 -8.01
CA THR A 61 -5.89 -10.61 -8.38
C THR A 61 -4.57 -10.47 -7.63
N PRO A 62 -3.87 -11.58 -7.36
CA PRO A 62 -2.52 -11.53 -6.79
C PRO A 62 -1.54 -10.75 -7.66
N PHE A 63 -1.67 -10.80 -8.97
CA PHE A 63 -0.83 -10.03 -9.89
C PHE A 63 -0.97 -8.52 -9.67
N ALA A 64 -2.20 -8.03 -9.50
CA ALA A 64 -2.45 -6.62 -9.22
C ALA A 64 -1.81 -6.19 -7.89
N ALA A 65 -1.90 -7.02 -6.86
CA ALA A 65 -1.25 -6.79 -5.57
C ALA A 65 0.28 -6.75 -5.70
N GLN A 66 0.84 -7.62 -6.50
CA GLN A 66 2.27 -7.65 -6.81
C GLN A 66 2.72 -6.33 -7.44
N MET A 67 2.00 -5.84 -8.44
CA MET A 67 2.32 -4.57 -9.10
C MET A 67 2.23 -3.39 -8.13
N ALA A 68 1.21 -3.35 -7.29
CA ALA A 68 1.04 -2.31 -6.28
C ALA A 68 2.19 -2.31 -5.28
N ALA A 69 2.58 -3.48 -4.78
CA ALA A 69 3.68 -3.61 -3.83
C ALA A 69 5.04 -3.21 -4.45
N GLU A 70 5.30 -3.60 -5.68
CA GLU A 70 6.51 -3.18 -6.39
C GLU A 70 6.59 -1.66 -6.57
N ALA A 71 5.50 -1.03 -6.95
CA ALA A 71 5.44 0.41 -7.13
C ALA A 71 5.73 1.15 -5.82
N VAL A 72 5.13 0.71 -4.73
CA VAL A 72 5.36 1.29 -3.40
C VAL A 72 6.79 1.05 -2.92
N ALA A 73 7.32 -0.15 -3.13
CA ALA A 73 8.70 -0.48 -2.74
C ALA A 73 9.73 0.41 -3.44
N ARG A 74 9.55 0.67 -4.73
CA ARG A 74 10.43 1.58 -5.48
C ARG A 74 10.41 2.99 -4.89
N LYS A 75 9.21 3.51 -4.62
CA LYS A 75 9.06 4.84 -4.01
C LYS A 75 9.66 4.91 -2.61
N ALA A 76 9.48 3.85 -1.81
CA ALA A 76 10.06 3.78 -0.48
C ALA A 76 11.60 3.74 -0.51
N MET A 77 12.18 3.01 -1.45
CA MET A 77 13.63 2.96 -1.61
C MET A 77 14.21 4.30 -2.05
N GLU A 78 13.47 5.11 -2.80
CA GLU A 78 13.87 6.48 -3.12
C GLU A 78 14.00 7.34 -1.87
N HIS A 79 13.23 7.05 -0.82
CA HIS A 79 13.34 7.70 0.50
C HIS A 79 14.42 7.07 1.39
N GLY A 80 15.21 6.14 0.86
CA GLY A 80 16.30 5.50 1.59
C GLY A 80 15.90 4.32 2.47
N MET A 81 14.67 3.82 2.34
CA MET A 81 14.19 2.69 3.15
C MET A 81 14.90 1.39 2.78
N LYS A 82 15.38 0.67 3.78
CA LYS A 82 16.09 -0.60 3.61
C LYS A 82 15.35 -1.77 4.25
N SER A 83 14.76 -1.57 5.43
CA SER A 83 14.01 -2.59 6.16
C SER A 83 12.61 -2.11 6.48
N THR A 84 11.68 -3.04 6.56
CA THR A 84 10.27 -2.72 6.81
C THR A 84 9.61 -3.81 7.64
N GLU A 85 8.71 -3.40 8.50
CA GLU A 85 7.75 -4.27 9.15
C GLU A 85 6.49 -4.33 8.28
N VAL A 86 5.87 -5.48 8.20
CA VAL A 86 4.65 -5.65 7.40
C VAL A 86 3.46 -5.90 8.32
N LEU A 87 2.47 -5.01 8.22
CA LEU A 87 1.19 -5.15 8.91
C LEU A 87 0.12 -5.46 7.85
N VAL A 88 -0.41 -6.67 7.90
CA VAL A 88 -1.37 -7.17 6.91
C VAL A 88 -2.77 -7.17 7.50
N ARG A 89 -3.72 -6.70 6.74
CA ARG A 89 -5.12 -6.66 7.14
C ARG A 89 -6.01 -7.15 5.99
N GLY A 90 -6.98 -7.99 6.32
CA GLY A 90 -8.01 -8.45 5.41
C GLY A 90 -7.74 -9.81 4.79
N PRO A 91 -8.79 -10.45 4.22
CA PRO A 91 -8.74 -11.81 3.71
C PRO A 91 -8.48 -11.90 2.20
N GLY A 92 -8.11 -10.82 1.52
CA GLY A 92 -8.00 -10.78 0.07
C GLY A 92 -6.91 -11.69 -0.50
N ALA A 93 -7.07 -12.07 -1.75
CA ALA A 93 -6.13 -12.95 -2.45
C ALA A 93 -4.74 -12.32 -2.67
N GLY A 94 -4.66 -11.00 -2.66
CA GLY A 94 -3.40 -10.27 -2.85
C GLY A 94 -2.48 -10.21 -1.63
N ARG A 95 -2.91 -10.74 -0.50
CA ARG A 95 -2.19 -10.64 0.77
C ARG A 95 -0.75 -11.16 0.70
N GLU A 96 -0.58 -12.42 0.32
CA GLU A 96 0.74 -13.04 0.22
C GLU A 96 1.58 -12.49 -0.93
N ALA A 97 0.96 -12.25 -2.07
CA ALA A 97 1.64 -11.72 -3.23
C ALA A 97 2.27 -10.35 -2.96
N ALA A 98 1.58 -9.48 -2.23
CA ALA A 98 2.10 -8.17 -1.83
C ALA A 98 3.33 -8.30 -0.92
N ILE A 99 3.30 -9.19 0.06
CA ILE A 99 4.43 -9.43 0.97
C ILE A 99 5.66 -9.93 0.20
N ARG A 100 5.46 -10.92 -0.67
CA ARG A 100 6.55 -11.47 -1.49
C ARG A 100 7.15 -10.43 -2.42
N SER A 101 6.33 -9.56 -2.98
CA SER A 101 6.79 -8.54 -3.90
C SER A 101 7.61 -7.45 -3.20
N LEU A 102 7.28 -7.10 -1.97
CA LEU A 102 8.09 -6.19 -1.16
C LEU A 102 9.48 -6.77 -0.92
N GLN A 103 9.56 -8.04 -0.59
CA GLN A 103 10.84 -8.73 -0.40
C GLN A 103 11.63 -8.84 -1.71
N ALA A 104 10.98 -9.20 -2.80
CA ALA A 104 11.59 -9.33 -4.12
C ALA A 104 12.13 -8.00 -4.65
N ALA A 105 11.52 -6.88 -4.29
CA ALA A 105 11.97 -5.55 -4.69
C ALA A 105 13.26 -5.09 -3.98
N GLY A 106 13.68 -5.78 -2.93
CA GLY A 106 14.92 -5.51 -2.22
C GLY A 106 14.76 -4.99 -0.79
N LEU A 107 13.53 -4.88 -0.29
CA LEU A 107 13.29 -4.51 1.09
C LEU A 107 13.46 -5.72 2.02
N GLU A 108 14.17 -5.52 3.12
CA GLU A 108 14.28 -6.54 4.16
C GLU A 108 13.03 -6.50 5.03
N ILE A 109 12.35 -7.63 5.15
CA ILE A 109 11.16 -7.76 5.99
C ILE A 109 11.60 -8.29 7.35
N THR A 110 11.45 -7.47 8.39
CA THR A 110 11.86 -7.79 9.76
C THR A 110 10.76 -8.46 10.56
N LEU A 111 9.50 -8.12 10.29
CA LEU A 111 8.35 -8.63 11.02
C LEU A 111 7.13 -8.66 10.11
N ILE A 112 6.35 -9.72 10.20
CA ILE A 112 5.05 -9.82 9.53
C ILE A 112 4.00 -10.05 10.62
N LYS A 113 3.03 -9.13 10.71
CA LYS A 113 1.97 -9.20 11.71
C LYS A 113 0.61 -9.03 11.05
N ASP A 114 -0.34 -9.85 11.45
CA ASP A 114 -1.73 -9.73 11.03
C ASP A 114 -2.46 -8.78 11.99
N VAL A 115 -2.98 -7.70 11.47
CA VAL A 115 -3.71 -6.68 12.22
C VAL A 115 -5.17 -6.58 11.80
N THR A 116 -5.72 -7.63 11.22
CA THR A 116 -7.12 -7.68 10.82
C THR A 116 -8.01 -7.35 12.02
N PRO A 117 -8.86 -6.32 11.94
CA PRO A 117 -9.68 -5.93 13.08
C PRO A 117 -10.76 -6.97 13.36
N ILE A 118 -10.87 -7.36 14.62
CA ILE A 118 -11.91 -8.27 15.10
C ILE A 118 -12.77 -7.50 16.10
N PRO A 119 -14.05 -7.25 15.81
CA PRO A 119 -14.90 -6.52 16.74
C PRO A 119 -15.21 -7.34 17.98
N HIS A 120 -15.25 -6.69 19.12
CA HIS A 120 -15.70 -7.28 20.38
C HIS A 120 -17.22 -7.19 20.49
N ASN A 121 -17.94 -7.90 19.62
CA ASN A 121 -19.38 -7.81 19.38
C ASN A 121 -19.90 -6.54 18.71
N GLY A 122 -19.14 -5.52 18.55
CA GLY A 122 -19.38 -4.30 17.79
C GLY A 122 -20.82 -3.93 17.39
N CYS A 123 -20.95 -3.31 16.24
CA CYS A 123 -22.24 -2.93 15.68
C CYS A 123 -22.95 -4.12 15.04
N ARG A 124 -24.27 -4.07 15.01
CA ARG A 124 -25.08 -5.06 14.30
C ARG A 124 -24.68 -5.09 12.81
N PRO A 125 -24.34 -6.27 12.24
CA PRO A 125 -24.03 -6.36 10.83
C PRO A 125 -25.26 -6.09 9.96
N PRO A 126 -25.07 -5.65 8.70
CA PRO A 126 -26.19 -5.48 7.78
C PRO A 126 -26.86 -6.81 7.48
N LYS A 127 -28.11 -6.75 7.00
CA LYS A 127 -28.82 -7.95 6.59
C LYS A 127 -28.11 -8.68 5.45
N ARG A 128 -28.42 -9.96 5.28
CA ARG A 128 -27.88 -10.76 4.18
C ARG A 128 -28.21 -10.12 2.83
N ARG A 129 -27.23 -10.15 1.96
CA ARG A 129 -27.40 -9.78 0.57
C ARG A 129 -28.40 -10.75 -0.11
N ARG A 130 -29.37 -10.22 -0.82
CA ARG A 130 -30.26 -11.05 -1.64
C ARG A 130 -29.47 -11.58 -2.84
N VAL A 131 -29.53 -12.89 -3.02
CA VAL A 131 -28.87 -13.58 -4.14
C VAL A 131 -29.92 -14.00 -5.14
#